data_3cdba3ac49e7e3a2dee07ea28a6e4f19
#
_entry.id   3cdba3ac49e7e3a2dee07ea28a6e4f19
#
_cell.length_a   1.000
_cell.length_b   1.000
_cell.length_c   1.000
_cell.angle_alpha   90.00
_cell.angle_beta   90.00
_cell.angle_gamma   90.00
#
_symmetry.space_group_name_H-M   'P 1'
#
loop_
_entity.id
_entity.type
_entity.pdbx_description
1 polymer ?
#
loop_
_entity_poly.entity_id
_entity_poly.type
_entity_poly.pdbx_seq_one_letter_code
_entity_poly.pdbx_strand_id
1 'polypeptide(L)'
;MPEPAAWKYQKITKPMFDEPASERLFFGRVITCVGNEVIEDGFVHLKDAKIAAVGKRADAPNGVNTTETQGKTLMPGMMNSHAHLSWDGIHELSQQSMFDAPEIRAYKAAGNMIKSLRAGITLVRDLGVHNANLFTKQAVAQGIFPGPRLLVSGESIIQTGGHTYW
;
A
#
# COMPACT_ATOMS: atom_id res chain seq x y z
N MET A 1 -43.92 -6.65 16.55
CA MET A 1 -42.72 -7.38 16.01
C MET A 1 -41.50 -6.78 16.69
N PRO A 2 -40.60 -7.56 17.26
CA PRO A 2 -39.37 -6.99 17.82
C PRO A 2 -38.53 -6.39 16.70
N GLU A 3 -37.95 -5.21 16.95
CA GLU A 3 -37.02 -4.59 16.01
C GLU A 3 -35.87 -5.56 15.68
N PRO A 4 -35.45 -5.66 14.40
CA PRO A 4 -34.32 -6.48 14.04
C PRO A 4 -33.10 -5.97 14.80
N ALA A 5 -32.43 -6.87 15.52
CA ALA A 5 -31.21 -6.56 16.22
C ALA A 5 -30.22 -5.90 15.23
N ALA A 6 -29.90 -4.64 15.49
CA ALA A 6 -28.92 -3.93 14.70
C ALA A 6 -27.60 -4.73 14.76
N TRP A 7 -27.16 -5.25 13.63
CA TRP A 7 -25.85 -5.85 13.48
C TRP A 7 -24.80 -4.80 13.84
N LYS A 8 -24.39 -4.83 15.10
CA LYS A 8 -23.21 -4.06 15.51
C LYS A 8 -22.00 -4.76 14.89
N TYR A 9 -21.50 -4.20 13.80
CA TYR A 9 -20.15 -4.54 13.35
C TYR A 9 -19.22 -4.38 14.56
N GLN A 10 -18.79 -5.49 15.14
CA GLN A 10 -17.67 -5.42 16.06
C GLN A 10 -16.48 -4.93 15.24
N LYS A 11 -16.07 -3.70 15.51
CA LYS A 11 -14.81 -3.18 15.02
C LYS A 11 -13.77 -4.26 15.35
N ILE A 12 -13.06 -4.78 14.35
CA ILE A 12 -11.94 -5.70 14.59
C ILE A 12 -10.99 -4.91 15.48
N THR A 13 -11.01 -5.20 16.78
CA THR A 13 -10.33 -4.39 17.80
C THR A 13 -8.86 -4.75 17.96
N LYS A 14 -8.37 -5.75 17.19
CA LYS A 14 -6.96 -6.05 17.04
C LYS A 14 -6.61 -5.94 15.55
N PRO A 15 -5.75 -4.99 15.16
CA PRO A 15 -5.20 -5.01 13.80
C PRO A 15 -4.51 -6.37 13.59
N MET A 16 -4.66 -6.94 12.39
CA MET A 16 -4.01 -8.20 11.98
C MET A 16 -2.47 -8.11 12.06
N PHE A 17 -1.93 -6.93 12.29
CA PHE A 17 -0.52 -6.59 12.37
C PHE A 17 -0.28 -5.75 13.62
N ASP A 18 0.89 -5.94 14.22
CA ASP A 18 1.32 -5.13 15.36
C ASP A 18 1.23 -3.65 15.01
N GLU A 19 0.66 -2.86 15.92
CA GLU A 19 0.67 -1.40 15.74
C GLU A 19 2.12 -0.93 15.68
N PRO A 20 2.46 -0.11 14.68
CA PRO A 20 3.80 0.45 14.62
C PRO A 20 4.06 1.26 15.89
N ALA A 21 5.28 1.17 16.42
CA ALA A 21 5.69 2.02 17.53
C ALA A 21 5.36 3.47 17.20
N SER A 22 4.77 4.19 18.17
CA SER A 22 4.36 5.59 17.99
C SER A 22 5.52 6.51 17.58
N GLU A 23 6.76 6.12 17.94
CA GLU A 23 7.96 6.90 17.65
C GLU A 23 9.16 5.96 17.40
N ARG A 24 9.94 6.23 16.35
CA ARG A 24 11.13 5.45 15.98
C ARG A 24 12.13 6.26 15.16
N LEU A 25 13.41 6.01 15.38
CA LEU A 25 14.52 6.55 14.58
C LEU A 25 15.16 5.43 13.74
N PHE A 26 15.40 5.74 12.48
CA PHE A 26 16.18 4.89 11.59
C PHE A 26 17.47 5.61 11.21
N PHE A 27 18.61 4.93 11.30
CA PHE A 27 19.90 5.44 10.92
C PHE A 27 20.46 4.72 9.70
N GLY A 28 21.06 5.48 8.80
CA GLY A 28 21.74 4.95 7.61
C GLY A 28 21.89 6.01 6.52
N ARG A 29 22.25 5.56 5.34
CA ARG A 29 22.23 6.41 4.15
C ARG A 29 20.79 6.79 3.80
N VAL A 30 20.51 8.08 3.58
CA VAL A 30 19.16 8.57 3.29
C VAL A 30 19.15 9.27 1.94
N ILE A 31 18.23 8.85 1.06
CA ILE A 31 17.86 9.57 -0.16
C ILE A 31 16.58 10.33 0.14
N THR A 32 16.64 11.67 0.16
CA THR A 32 15.48 12.49 0.55
C THR A 32 14.45 12.62 -0.55
N CYS A 33 14.82 12.39 -1.80
CA CYS A 33 14.04 12.68 -3.00
C CYS A 33 13.66 14.19 -3.13
N VAL A 34 14.38 15.05 -2.45
CA VAL A 34 14.32 16.52 -2.63
C VAL A 34 15.55 16.92 -3.43
N GLY A 35 15.32 17.24 -4.72
CA GLY A 35 16.46 17.41 -5.64
C GLY A 35 17.32 16.14 -5.71
N ASN A 36 18.62 16.31 -5.64
CA ASN A 36 19.61 15.23 -5.66
C ASN A 36 20.26 14.99 -4.27
N GLU A 37 19.56 15.39 -3.19
CA GLU A 37 20.15 15.32 -1.87
C GLU A 37 20.26 13.88 -1.37
N VAL A 38 21.47 13.51 -0.95
CA VAL A 38 21.80 12.24 -0.29
C VAL A 38 22.56 12.53 0.99
N ILE A 39 22.11 11.96 2.10
CA ILE A 39 22.77 12.08 3.41
C ILE A 39 23.43 10.74 3.71
N GLU A 40 24.76 10.65 3.63
CA GLU A 40 25.49 9.36 3.75
C GLU A 40 25.38 8.75 5.14
N ASP A 41 25.42 9.54 6.20
CA ASP A 41 25.14 9.11 7.59
C ASP A 41 24.00 9.96 8.14
N GLY A 42 22.78 9.54 7.82
CA GLY A 42 21.56 10.25 8.11
C GLY A 42 20.66 9.55 9.09
N PHE A 43 19.59 10.26 9.44
CA PHE A 43 18.48 9.69 10.18
C PHE A 43 17.13 10.03 9.54
N VAL A 44 16.16 9.16 9.78
CA VAL A 44 14.73 9.42 9.55
C VAL A 44 14.01 9.20 10.87
N HIS A 45 13.34 10.23 11.36
CA HIS A 45 12.52 10.20 12.57
C HIS A 45 11.06 10.04 12.19
N LEU A 46 10.47 8.94 12.61
CA LEU A 46 9.03 8.68 12.49
C LEU A 46 8.35 8.92 13.82
N LYS A 47 7.25 9.68 13.79
CA LYS A 47 6.39 9.94 14.94
C LYS A 47 4.94 9.99 14.47
N ASP A 48 4.05 9.27 15.16
CA ASP A 48 2.62 9.22 14.88
C ASP A 48 2.31 8.94 13.40
N ALA A 49 3.00 7.92 12.84
CA ALA A 49 2.92 7.50 11.44
C ALA A 49 3.29 8.60 10.40
N LYS A 50 4.06 9.60 10.82
CA LYS A 50 4.58 10.67 9.95
C LYS A 50 6.09 10.74 10.03
N ILE A 51 6.71 11.27 8.97
CA ILE A 51 8.11 11.67 9.02
C ILE A 51 8.17 13.00 9.77
N ALA A 52 8.71 12.96 10.97
CA ALA A 52 8.85 14.15 11.83
C ALA A 52 10.12 14.95 11.50
N ALA A 53 11.20 14.26 11.17
CA ALA A 53 12.47 14.89 10.79
C ALA A 53 13.32 13.95 9.92
N VAL A 54 14.18 14.55 9.11
CA VAL A 54 15.26 13.90 8.36
C VAL A 54 16.49 14.80 8.46
N GLY A 55 17.67 14.23 8.68
CA GLY A 55 18.88 15.01 8.80
C GLY A 55 20.13 14.16 8.97
N LYS A 56 21.23 14.80 9.36
CA LYS A 56 22.48 14.11 9.68
C LYS A 56 22.35 13.41 11.03
N ARG A 57 22.98 12.25 11.21
CA ARG A 57 22.95 11.48 12.45
C ARG A 57 23.27 12.32 13.69
N ALA A 58 24.23 13.25 13.58
CA ALA A 58 24.64 14.12 14.70
C ALA A 58 23.51 15.02 15.23
N ASP A 59 22.49 15.31 14.42
CA ASP A 59 21.38 16.17 14.74
C ASP A 59 20.14 15.38 15.21
N ALA A 60 20.27 14.06 15.35
CA ALA A 60 19.15 13.19 15.69
C ALA A 60 18.66 13.43 17.13
N PRO A 61 17.35 13.38 17.40
CA PRO A 61 16.82 13.50 18.76
C PRO A 61 17.28 12.32 19.64
N ASN A 62 17.51 12.61 20.92
CA ASN A 62 17.91 11.62 21.92
C ASN A 62 16.69 10.93 22.55
N GLY A 63 16.90 9.73 23.10
CA GLY A 63 15.87 9.03 23.90
C GLY A 63 14.79 8.32 23.09
N VAL A 64 14.93 8.21 21.77
CA VAL A 64 14.00 7.52 20.89
C VAL A 64 14.56 6.14 20.54
N ASN A 65 13.69 5.12 20.43
CA ASN A 65 14.09 3.79 19.96
C ASN A 65 14.69 3.85 18.56
N THR A 66 15.88 3.29 18.39
CA THR A 66 16.66 3.37 17.17
C THR A 66 16.72 2.05 16.41
N THR A 67 16.87 2.14 15.11
CA THR A 67 17.12 1.00 14.22
C THR A 67 18.22 1.36 13.22
N GLU A 68 19.30 0.61 13.21
CA GLU A 68 20.35 0.72 12.21
C GLU A 68 19.97 -0.03 10.94
N THR A 69 20.15 0.58 9.78
CA THR A 69 19.78 -0.03 8.50
C THR A 69 20.79 -1.06 7.96
N GLN A 70 21.91 -1.26 8.67
CA GLN A 70 22.94 -2.24 8.33
C GLN A 70 23.41 -2.14 6.87
N GLY A 71 23.76 -0.93 6.43
CA GLY A 71 24.23 -0.65 5.07
C GLY A 71 23.13 -0.50 4.00
N LYS A 72 21.86 -0.62 4.37
CA LYS A 72 20.74 -0.32 3.45
C LYS A 72 20.51 1.19 3.40
N THR A 73 19.92 1.62 2.29
CA THR A 73 19.53 3.02 2.08
C THR A 73 18.05 3.23 2.43
N LEU A 74 17.78 4.26 3.22
CA LEU A 74 16.43 4.74 3.49
C LEU A 74 16.00 5.67 2.35
N MET A 75 14.79 5.49 1.86
CA MET A 75 14.19 6.35 0.83
C MET A 75 12.66 6.36 0.99
N PRO A 76 11.96 7.37 0.45
CA PRO A 76 10.51 7.32 0.36
C PRO A 76 10.03 6.07 -0.37
N GLY A 77 8.87 5.55 0.04
CA GLY A 77 8.28 4.40 -0.64
C GLY A 77 8.03 4.71 -2.12
N MET A 78 8.32 3.73 -2.97
CA MET A 78 8.10 3.86 -4.42
C MET A 78 6.62 3.91 -4.76
N MET A 79 6.33 4.47 -5.94
CA MET A 79 4.98 4.53 -6.49
C MET A 79 4.91 3.76 -7.81
N ASN A 80 3.83 2.97 -7.97
CA ASN A 80 3.48 2.38 -9.25
C ASN A 80 2.26 3.14 -9.82
N SER A 81 2.48 3.89 -10.89
CA SER A 81 1.44 4.74 -11.49
C SER A 81 0.55 4.02 -12.52
N HIS A 82 0.83 2.74 -12.83
CA HIS A 82 0.06 1.94 -13.78
C HIS A 82 0.05 0.48 -13.34
N ALA A 83 -1.04 0.02 -12.76
CA ALA A 83 -1.21 -1.34 -12.32
C ALA A 83 -2.63 -1.85 -12.60
N HIS A 84 -2.77 -3.17 -12.62
CA HIS A 84 -4.04 -3.90 -12.66
C HIS A 84 -3.99 -4.97 -11.58
N LEU A 85 -4.34 -4.59 -10.35
CA LEU A 85 -4.12 -5.44 -9.16
C LEU A 85 -4.90 -6.75 -9.19
N SER A 86 -6.04 -6.81 -9.88
CA SER A 86 -6.86 -8.01 -9.99
C SER A 86 -6.36 -9.05 -11.00
N TRP A 87 -5.26 -8.78 -11.69
CA TRP A 87 -4.65 -9.68 -12.66
C TRP A 87 -3.34 -10.28 -12.16
N ASP A 88 -3.01 -11.48 -12.63
CA ASP A 88 -1.80 -12.22 -12.25
C ASP A 88 -0.59 -11.95 -13.14
N GLY A 89 -0.71 -11.15 -14.18
CA GLY A 89 0.39 -10.90 -15.12
C GLY A 89 0.75 -12.12 -16.00
N ILE A 90 -0.16 -13.09 -16.14
CA ILE A 90 -0.05 -14.20 -17.08
C ILE A 90 -0.62 -13.82 -18.46
N HIS A 91 -0.37 -14.65 -19.47
CA HIS A 91 -0.72 -14.33 -20.86
C HIS A 91 -2.23 -14.23 -21.13
N GLU A 92 -3.06 -14.96 -20.40
CA GLU A 92 -4.50 -15.09 -20.68
C GLU A 92 -5.34 -14.08 -19.89
N LEU A 93 -5.05 -12.79 -20.06
CA LEU A 93 -5.75 -11.71 -19.32
C LEU A 93 -7.26 -11.67 -19.65
N SER A 94 -7.64 -11.96 -20.90
CA SER A 94 -9.05 -12.02 -21.31
C SER A 94 -9.81 -13.10 -20.56
N GLN A 95 -9.22 -14.29 -20.41
CA GLN A 95 -9.82 -15.39 -19.65
C GLN A 95 -10.03 -15.02 -18.19
N GLN A 96 -9.02 -14.40 -17.53
CA GLN A 96 -9.18 -13.91 -16.17
C GLN A 96 -10.31 -12.89 -16.07
N SER A 97 -10.41 -11.99 -17.03
CA SER A 97 -11.44 -10.95 -17.04
C SER A 97 -12.84 -11.51 -17.27
N MET A 98 -12.99 -12.57 -18.05
CA MET A 98 -14.30 -13.17 -18.34
C MET A 98 -14.76 -14.17 -17.28
N PHE A 99 -13.84 -14.97 -16.73
CA PHE A 99 -14.20 -16.16 -15.95
C PHE A 99 -13.89 -16.05 -14.46
N ASP A 100 -12.99 -15.16 -14.03
CA ASP A 100 -12.75 -15.00 -12.61
C ASP A 100 -13.97 -14.37 -11.92
N ALA A 101 -14.46 -15.01 -10.88
CA ALA A 101 -15.46 -14.41 -10.01
C ALA A 101 -14.90 -13.15 -9.29
N PRO A 102 -15.75 -12.17 -8.95
CA PRO A 102 -15.30 -10.95 -8.24
C PRO A 102 -14.49 -11.23 -6.98
N GLU A 103 -14.82 -12.30 -6.26
CA GLU A 103 -14.12 -12.73 -5.05
C GLU A 103 -12.69 -13.20 -5.37
N ILE A 104 -12.51 -13.96 -6.45
CA ILE A 104 -11.17 -14.40 -6.91
C ILE A 104 -10.33 -13.19 -7.29
N ARG A 105 -10.91 -12.22 -8.00
CA ARG A 105 -10.24 -10.96 -8.36
C ARG A 105 -9.80 -10.18 -7.12
N ALA A 106 -10.64 -10.13 -6.09
CA ALA A 106 -10.30 -9.47 -4.82
C ALA A 106 -9.11 -10.16 -4.13
N TYR A 107 -9.09 -11.50 -4.07
CA TYR A 107 -7.95 -12.25 -3.52
C TYR A 107 -6.66 -12.08 -4.32
N LYS A 108 -6.74 -12.06 -5.65
CA LYS A 108 -5.59 -11.75 -6.51
C LYS A 108 -5.05 -10.35 -6.22
N ALA A 109 -5.93 -9.35 -6.13
CA ALA A 109 -5.56 -7.97 -5.78
C ALA A 109 -4.89 -7.91 -4.39
N ALA A 110 -5.42 -8.61 -3.40
CA ALA A 110 -4.83 -8.71 -2.07
C ALA A 110 -3.41 -9.29 -2.12
N GLY A 111 -3.22 -10.41 -2.83
CA GLY A 111 -1.89 -11.01 -3.03
C GLY A 111 -0.91 -10.06 -3.73
N ASN A 112 -1.36 -9.36 -4.77
CA ASN A 112 -0.52 -8.42 -5.51
C ASN A 112 -0.19 -7.15 -4.70
N MET A 113 -1.09 -6.69 -3.81
CA MET A 113 -0.80 -5.63 -2.86
C MET A 113 0.34 -6.00 -1.89
N ILE A 114 0.34 -7.23 -1.37
CA ILE A 114 1.43 -7.72 -0.51
C ILE A 114 2.76 -7.78 -1.28
N LYS A 115 2.75 -8.27 -2.52
CA LYS A 115 3.95 -8.27 -3.38
C LYS A 115 4.47 -6.84 -3.60
N SER A 116 3.57 -5.88 -3.84
CA SER A 116 3.91 -4.46 -4.00
C SER A 116 4.57 -3.89 -2.75
N LEU A 117 3.99 -4.11 -1.56
CA LEU A 117 4.59 -3.65 -0.30
C LEU A 117 5.97 -4.28 -0.05
N ARG A 118 6.14 -5.59 -0.31
CA ARG A 118 7.43 -6.28 -0.19
C ARG A 118 8.50 -5.75 -1.15
N ALA A 119 8.08 -5.22 -2.29
CA ALA A 119 8.96 -4.55 -3.26
C ALA A 119 9.21 -3.07 -2.92
N GLY A 120 8.68 -2.55 -1.80
CA GLY A 120 8.83 -1.15 -1.39
C GLY A 120 7.87 -0.19 -2.10
N ILE A 121 6.86 -0.69 -2.80
CA ILE A 121 5.83 0.13 -3.46
C ILE A 121 4.73 0.43 -2.44
N THR A 122 4.62 1.70 -2.05
CA THR A 122 3.71 2.15 -0.99
C THR A 122 2.50 2.92 -1.51
N LEU A 123 2.49 3.25 -2.81
CA LEU A 123 1.36 3.82 -3.51
C LEU A 123 1.19 3.13 -4.86
N VAL A 124 -0.03 2.74 -5.20
CA VAL A 124 -0.39 2.14 -6.49
C VAL A 124 -1.56 2.89 -7.09
N ARG A 125 -1.44 3.29 -8.35
CA ARG A 125 -2.56 3.71 -9.18
C ARG A 125 -3.01 2.52 -10.02
N ASP A 126 -4.14 1.95 -9.65
CA ASP A 126 -4.80 0.87 -10.37
C ASP A 126 -5.71 1.45 -11.45
N LEU A 127 -5.46 1.10 -12.68
CA LEU A 127 -6.20 1.61 -13.84
C LEU A 127 -7.41 0.76 -14.21
N GLY A 128 -7.85 -0.06 -13.27
CA GLY A 128 -9.15 -0.70 -13.35
C GLY A 128 -9.12 -2.04 -14.02
N VAL A 129 -10.07 -2.26 -14.80
CA VAL A 129 -10.75 -3.33 -15.50
C VAL A 129 -11.94 -3.86 -14.71
N HIS A 130 -11.94 -3.81 -13.37
CA HIS A 130 -13.01 -4.37 -12.55
C HIS A 130 -13.30 -3.55 -11.30
N ASN A 131 -14.56 -3.53 -10.90
CA ASN A 131 -14.99 -2.88 -9.65
C ASN A 131 -14.46 -3.55 -8.37
N ALA A 132 -13.95 -4.78 -8.45
CA ALA A 132 -13.34 -5.47 -7.30
C ALA A 132 -12.25 -4.61 -6.61
N ASN A 133 -11.51 -3.80 -7.37
CA ASN A 133 -10.44 -2.95 -6.85
C ASN A 133 -10.96 -1.76 -6.03
N LEU A 134 -12.20 -1.32 -6.23
CA LEU A 134 -12.85 -0.33 -5.35
C LEU A 134 -13.06 -0.89 -3.95
N PHE A 135 -13.49 -2.15 -3.86
CA PHE A 135 -13.70 -2.81 -2.57
C PHE A 135 -12.39 -3.18 -1.88
N THR A 136 -11.34 -3.56 -2.64
CA THR A 136 -10.01 -3.76 -2.05
C THR A 136 -9.42 -2.48 -1.49
N LYS A 137 -9.59 -1.33 -2.16
CA LYS A 137 -9.23 -0.02 -1.60
C LYS A 137 -9.96 0.26 -0.29
N GLN A 138 -11.26 -0.03 -0.23
CA GLN A 138 -12.06 0.15 0.99
C GLN A 138 -11.55 -0.76 2.11
N ALA A 139 -11.23 -2.03 1.82
CA ALA A 139 -10.69 -2.97 2.80
C ALA A 139 -9.35 -2.49 3.39
N VAL A 140 -8.45 -1.95 2.55
CA VAL A 140 -7.20 -1.35 3.01
C VAL A 140 -7.45 -0.12 3.88
N ALA A 141 -8.37 0.78 3.46
CA ALA A 141 -8.71 1.98 4.23
C ALA A 141 -9.33 1.69 5.59
N GLN A 142 -10.04 0.57 5.71
CA GLN A 142 -10.63 0.08 6.97
C GLN A 142 -9.66 -0.73 7.82
N GLY A 143 -8.44 -1.00 7.36
CA GLY A 143 -7.46 -1.83 8.06
C GLY A 143 -7.80 -3.33 8.08
N ILE A 144 -8.73 -3.78 7.24
CA ILE A 144 -9.10 -5.20 7.10
C ILE A 144 -7.96 -5.99 6.47
N PHE A 145 -7.23 -5.36 5.55
CA PHE A 145 -6.14 -5.98 4.82
C PHE A 145 -4.98 -4.99 4.62
N PRO A 146 -3.71 -5.42 4.75
CA PRO A 146 -2.56 -4.56 4.50
C PRO A 146 -2.39 -4.33 3.00
N GLY A 147 -2.14 -3.09 2.62
CA GLY A 147 -1.91 -2.74 1.22
C GLY A 147 -1.24 -1.39 1.08
N PRO A 148 -0.71 -1.08 -0.10
CA PRO A 148 -0.25 0.26 -0.42
C PRO A 148 -1.44 1.23 -0.42
N ARG A 149 -1.15 2.52 -0.39
CA ARG A 149 -2.19 3.53 -0.67
C ARG A 149 -2.68 3.32 -2.10
N LEU A 150 -4.01 3.29 -2.30
CA LEU A 150 -4.62 2.96 -3.59
C LEU A 150 -5.35 4.15 -4.20
N LEU A 151 -5.04 4.43 -5.46
CA LEU A 151 -5.84 5.21 -6.38
C LEU A 151 -6.43 4.24 -7.39
N VAL A 152 -7.75 4.15 -7.48
CA VAL A 152 -8.43 3.14 -8.31
C VAL A 152 -9.45 3.79 -9.21
N SER A 153 -9.54 3.35 -10.47
CA SER A 153 -10.52 3.83 -11.44
C SER A 153 -11.83 3.03 -11.44
N GLY A 154 -11.80 1.79 -10.96
CA GLY A 154 -12.92 0.85 -11.15
C GLY A 154 -12.91 0.25 -12.56
N GLU A 155 -14.08 0.21 -13.21
CA GLU A 155 -14.17 -0.29 -14.58
C GLU A 155 -13.52 0.66 -15.59
N SER A 156 -13.00 0.11 -16.67
CA SER A 156 -12.41 0.87 -17.76
C SER A 156 -13.49 1.58 -18.59
N ILE A 157 -13.22 2.82 -18.97
CA ILE A 157 -14.03 3.53 -19.96
C ILE A 157 -13.44 3.21 -21.34
N ILE A 158 -14.18 2.47 -22.17
CA ILE A 158 -13.72 1.97 -23.46
C ILE A 158 -14.82 2.10 -24.50
N GLN A 159 -14.44 2.06 -25.78
CA GLN A 159 -15.40 1.91 -26.87
C GLN A 159 -15.76 0.44 -27.03
N THR A 160 -16.95 0.16 -27.61
CA THR A 160 -17.38 -1.19 -27.97
C THR A 160 -16.36 -1.88 -28.85
N GLY A 161 -15.92 -3.08 -28.46
CA GLY A 161 -14.87 -3.82 -29.18
C GLY A 161 -13.46 -3.27 -29.03
N GLY A 162 -13.25 -2.28 -28.16
CA GLY A 162 -11.94 -1.71 -27.88
C GLY A 162 -11.08 -2.57 -26.95
N HIS A 163 -9.91 -2.04 -26.58
CA HIS A 163 -9.01 -2.71 -25.64
C HIS A 163 -9.70 -2.95 -24.30
N THR A 164 -9.64 -4.17 -23.80
CA THR A 164 -10.31 -4.65 -22.56
C THR A 164 -11.84 -4.74 -22.62
N TYR A 165 -12.43 -4.94 -23.81
CA TYR A 165 -13.89 -5.07 -24.01
C TYR A 165 -14.45 -6.45 -23.64
N TRP A 166 -13.93 -7.22 -22.82
CA TRP A 166 -14.47 -8.52 -22.40
C TRP A 166 -15.12 -8.48 -21.02
#